data_c3d5b8734185c76dca31f6623983bfdc
#
_entry.id   c3d5b8734185c76dca31f6623983bfdc
#
_cell.length_a   1.000
_cell.length_b   1.000
_cell.length_c   1.000
_cell.angle_alpha   90.00
_cell.angle_beta   90.00
_cell.angle_gamma   90.00
#
_symmetry.space_group_name_H-M   'P 1'
#
loop_
_entity.id
_entity.type
_entity.pdbx_description
1 polymer ?
#
loop_
_entity_poly.entity_id
_entity_poly.type
_entity_poly.pdbx_seq_one_letter_code
_entity_poly.pdbx_strand_id
1 'polypeptide(L)'
;GAMLAIFLVYNLLEHEFYFSSQTRLFLLISYIAMALGSLGYLVLWPAAQYYRLGQVISHEQAAAIIGNHFGHVEDKLLNILQLKRQADTVSGNTELLLAGIEQKTKEIELVPFKAAIDFSGNKKYLRYALVPALILLVLLVAAPSIIRDSTNRLIHTHQVYEREAPFHFVVNTNAPLSVVQYGDFDLQ
;
A
#
# COMPACT_ATOMS: atom_id res chain seq x y z
N GLY A 1 -0.20 -6.32 1.20
CA GLY A 1 -0.61 -7.65 1.63
C GLY A 1 -1.11 -7.65 3.08
N ALA A 2 -0.23 -7.31 4.05
CA ALA A 2 -0.57 -7.39 5.48
C ALA A 2 -1.81 -6.58 5.88
N MET A 3 -1.93 -5.32 5.44
CA MET A 3 -3.09 -4.48 5.75
C MET A 3 -4.39 -5.05 5.18
N LEU A 4 -4.32 -5.64 3.98
CA LEU A 4 -5.48 -6.30 3.37
C LEU A 4 -5.87 -7.57 4.16
N ALA A 5 -4.89 -8.33 4.64
CA ALA A 5 -5.15 -9.50 5.49
C ALA A 5 -5.81 -9.11 6.82
N ILE A 6 -5.33 -8.04 7.48
CA ILE A 6 -5.94 -7.51 8.71
C ILE A 6 -7.37 -7.03 8.45
N PHE A 7 -7.60 -6.33 7.33
CA PHE A 7 -8.94 -5.91 6.92
C PHE A 7 -9.89 -7.10 6.78
N LEU A 8 -9.46 -8.17 6.10
CA LEU A 8 -10.25 -9.39 5.94
C LEU A 8 -10.55 -10.05 7.29
N VAL A 9 -9.55 -10.17 8.16
CA VAL A 9 -9.73 -10.74 9.51
C VAL A 9 -10.75 -9.93 10.30
N TYR A 10 -10.67 -8.60 10.31
CA TYR A 10 -11.62 -7.75 11.03
C TYR A 10 -13.04 -7.88 10.49
N ASN A 11 -13.22 -7.96 9.16
CA ASN A 11 -14.54 -8.20 8.56
C ASN A 11 -15.11 -9.57 8.89
N LEU A 12 -14.29 -10.63 8.85
CA LEU A 12 -14.74 -11.97 9.20
C LEU A 12 -15.13 -12.07 10.68
N LEU A 13 -14.31 -11.49 11.57
CA LEU A 13 -14.62 -11.46 13.01
C LEU A 13 -15.91 -10.68 13.27
N GLU A 14 -16.10 -9.50 12.65
CA GLU A 14 -17.33 -8.72 12.79
C GLU A 14 -18.55 -9.48 12.25
N HIS A 15 -18.38 -10.22 11.16
CA HIS A 15 -19.46 -11.04 10.59
C HIS A 15 -19.95 -12.11 11.56
N GLU A 16 -19.03 -12.80 12.23
CA GLU A 16 -19.37 -13.89 13.15
C GLU A 16 -19.84 -13.41 14.53
N PHE A 17 -19.15 -12.40 15.09
CA PHE A 17 -19.33 -12.05 16.51
C PHE A 17 -20.31 -10.90 16.75
N TYR A 18 -20.66 -10.10 15.74
CA TYR A 18 -21.54 -8.94 15.88
C TYR A 18 -21.13 -8.06 17.06
N PHE A 19 -19.90 -7.55 17.01
CA PHE A 19 -19.28 -6.83 18.13
C PHE A 19 -20.09 -5.63 18.62
N SER A 20 -19.93 -5.31 19.89
CA SER A 20 -20.50 -4.10 20.48
C SER A 20 -19.93 -2.83 19.83
N SER A 21 -20.65 -1.72 19.94
CA SER A 21 -20.24 -0.39 19.43
C SER A 21 -18.83 0.00 19.87
N GLN A 22 -18.48 -0.25 21.13
CA GLN A 22 -17.15 0.06 21.67
C GLN A 22 -16.04 -0.79 21.02
N THR A 23 -16.30 -2.09 20.83
CA THR A 23 -15.34 -3.00 20.20
C THR A 23 -15.12 -2.64 18.73
N ARG A 24 -16.17 -2.29 17.99
CA ARG A 24 -16.06 -1.83 16.59
C ARG A 24 -15.24 -0.54 16.49
N LEU A 25 -15.49 0.41 17.39
CA LEU A 25 -14.72 1.65 17.44
C LEU A 25 -13.24 1.36 17.69
N PHE A 26 -12.93 0.45 18.62
CA PHE A 26 -11.55 0.03 18.88
C PHE A 26 -10.91 -0.62 17.66
N LEU A 27 -11.61 -1.54 16.98
CA LEU A 27 -11.12 -2.19 15.75
C LEU A 27 -10.87 -1.16 14.65
N LEU A 28 -11.78 -0.21 14.45
CA LEU A 28 -11.62 0.86 13.46
C LEU A 28 -10.41 1.74 13.76
N ILE A 29 -10.27 2.22 15.00
CA ILE A 29 -9.13 3.06 15.40
C ILE A 29 -7.83 2.29 15.27
N SER A 30 -7.77 1.04 15.71
CA SER A 30 -6.56 0.21 15.60
C SER A 30 -6.17 -0.02 14.15
N TYR A 31 -7.13 -0.23 13.25
CA TYR A 31 -6.86 -0.38 11.82
C TYR A 31 -6.30 0.91 11.21
N ILE A 32 -6.92 2.06 11.52
CA ILE A 32 -6.46 3.37 11.05
C ILE A 32 -5.05 3.67 11.59
N ALA A 33 -4.79 3.42 12.87
CA ALA A 33 -3.47 3.62 13.47
C ALA A 33 -2.39 2.75 12.81
N MET A 34 -2.69 1.46 12.55
CA MET A 34 -1.79 0.58 11.81
C MET A 34 -1.58 1.03 10.37
N ALA A 35 -2.63 1.50 9.69
CA ALA A 35 -2.53 2.01 8.32
C ALA A 35 -1.65 3.26 8.25
N LEU A 36 -1.87 4.22 9.13
CA LEU A 36 -1.05 5.43 9.23
C LEU A 36 0.40 5.12 9.63
N GLY A 37 0.60 4.22 10.59
CA GLY A 37 1.92 3.77 11.00
C GLY A 37 2.69 3.08 9.87
N SER A 38 2.02 2.19 9.13
CA SER A 38 2.61 1.51 7.97
C SER A 38 2.94 2.48 6.84
N LEU A 39 2.06 3.46 6.57
CA LEU A 39 2.30 4.52 5.59
C LEU A 39 3.50 5.38 6.00
N GLY A 40 3.56 5.78 7.26
CA GLY A 40 4.68 6.54 7.82
C GLY A 40 6.00 5.80 7.67
N TYR A 41 6.04 4.55 8.09
CA TYR A 41 7.26 3.75 8.09
C TYR A 41 7.68 3.31 6.68
N LEU A 42 6.75 2.84 5.83
CA LEU A 42 7.08 2.26 4.53
C LEU A 42 7.16 3.28 3.39
N VAL A 43 6.54 4.44 3.54
CA VAL A 43 6.49 5.45 2.47
C VAL A 43 7.15 6.76 2.91
N LEU A 44 6.69 7.36 4.01
CA LEU A 44 7.17 8.68 4.41
C LEU A 44 8.63 8.67 4.88
N TRP A 45 9.02 7.66 5.65
CA TRP A 45 10.39 7.55 6.12
C TRP A 45 11.41 7.34 4.96
N PRO A 46 11.24 6.38 4.02
CA PRO A 46 12.12 6.26 2.87
C PRO A 46 12.10 7.49 1.96
N ALA A 47 10.91 8.10 1.75
CA ALA A 47 10.82 9.33 0.96
C ALA A 47 11.61 10.47 1.59
N ALA A 48 11.52 10.65 2.90
CA ALA A 48 12.31 11.66 3.62
C ALA A 48 13.82 11.40 3.50
N GLN A 49 14.24 10.11 3.56
CA GLN A 49 15.64 9.75 3.32
C GLN A 49 16.06 10.01 1.87
N TYR A 50 15.21 9.73 0.90
CA TYR A 50 15.49 10.01 -0.51
C TYR A 50 15.77 11.51 -0.75
N TYR A 51 14.97 12.40 -0.15
CA TYR A 51 15.23 13.84 -0.22
C TYR A 51 16.55 14.24 0.46
N ARG A 52 16.91 13.60 1.56
CA ARG A 52 18.22 13.83 2.22
C ARG A 52 19.38 13.29 1.41
N LEU A 53 19.23 12.11 0.79
CA LEU A 53 20.26 11.50 -0.05
C LEU A 53 20.56 12.36 -1.30
N GLY A 54 19.55 12.99 -1.89
CA GLY A 54 19.75 13.92 -3.01
C GLY A 54 20.61 15.15 -2.68
N GLN A 55 20.78 15.47 -1.39
CA GLN A 55 21.68 16.53 -0.90
C GLN A 55 23.04 16.02 -0.44
N VAL A 56 23.20 14.73 -0.21
CA VAL A 56 24.35 14.14 0.50
C VAL A 56 25.23 13.30 -0.42
N ILE A 57 24.70 12.72 -1.51
CA ILE A 57 25.50 11.90 -2.42
C ILE A 57 26.22 12.81 -3.42
N SER A 58 27.57 12.83 -3.37
CA SER A 58 28.36 13.49 -4.40
C SER A 58 28.22 12.78 -5.73
N HIS A 59 28.53 13.50 -6.83
CA HIS A 59 28.53 12.92 -8.17
C HIS A 59 29.50 11.74 -8.29
N GLU A 60 30.63 11.77 -7.56
CA GLU A 60 31.60 10.69 -7.51
C GLU A 60 31.04 9.46 -6.79
N GLN A 61 30.31 9.65 -5.68
CA GLN A 61 29.64 8.56 -4.98
C GLN A 61 28.54 7.92 -5.83
N ALA A 62 27.78 8.73 -6.56
CA ALA A 62 26.78 8.24 -7.51
C ALA A 62 27.44 7.44 -8.64
N ALA A 63 28.56 7.91 -9.16
CA ALA A 63 29.33 7.19 -10.18
C ALA A 63 29.87 5.84 -9.67
N ALA A 64 30.35 5.79 -8.43
CA ALA A 64 30.80 4.55 -7.80
C ALA A 64 29.63 3.54 -7.61
N ILE A 65 28.45 3.99 -7.18
CA ILE A 65 27.27 3.13 -7.04
C ILE A 65 26.85 2.56 -8.41
N ILE A 66 26.84 3.38 -9.45
CA ILE A 66 26.56 2.94 -10.83
C ILE A 66 27.65 1.98 -11.31
N GLY A 67 28.92 2.28 -11.01
CA GLY A 67 30.05 1.47 -11.38
C GLY A 67 30.05 0.06 -10.77
N ASN A 68 29.60 -0.06 -9.54
CA ASN A 68 29.43 -1.37 -8.90
C ASN A 68 28.46 -2.29 -9.66
N HIS A 69 27.51 -1.71 -10.40
CA HIS A 69 26.56 -2.46 -11.24
C HIS A 69 27.08 -2.66 -12.67
N PHE A 70 27.77 -1.67 -13.19
CA PHE A 70 28.37 -1.64 -14.54
C PHE A 70 29.88 -1.41 -14.43
N GLY A 71 30.67 -2.43 -14.03
CA GLY A 71 32.08 -2.28 -13.71
C GLY A 71 32.96 -1.65 -14.81
N HIS A 72 32.55 -1.78 -16.10
CA HIS A 72 33.25 -1.16 -17.23
C HIS A 72 32.90 0.32 -17.45
N VAL A 73 31.94 0.86 -16.70
CA VAL A 73 31.48 2.27 -16.83
C VAL A 73 32.00 3.14 -15.69
N GLU A 74 32.43 2.54 -14.56
CA GLU A 74 32.89 3.28 -13.38
C GLU A 74 34.03 4.25 -13.72
N ASP A 75 35.09 3.74 -14.33
CA ASP A 75 36.27 4.55 -14.71
C ASP A 75 35.90 5.67 -15.70
N LYS A 76 34.98 5.36 -16.63
CA LYS A 76 34.53 6.35 -17.61
C LYS A 76 33.73 7.49 -16.96
N LEU A 77 32.82 7.15 -16.05
CA LEU A 77 32.04 8.13 -15.28
C LEU A 77 32.93 9.01 -14.42
N LEU A 78 33.86 8.40 -13.66
CA LEU A 78 34.80 9.13 -12.82
C LEU A 78 35.67 10.09 -13.66
N ASN A 79 36.18 9.62 -14.80
CA ASN A 79 36.98 10.44 -15.72
C ASN A 79 36.17 11.64 -16.25
N ILE A 80 34.92 11.44 -16.64
CA ILE A 80 34.06 12.56 -17.11
C ILE A 80 33.84 13.59 -16.01
N LEU A 81 33.56 13.11 -14.77
CA LEU A 81 33.37 14.01 -13.62
C LEU A 81 34.65 14.80 -13.29
N GLN A 82 35.82 14.15 -13.36
CA GLN A 82 37.10 14.83 -13.17
C GLN A 82 37.39 15.87 -14.25
N LEU A 83 37.14 15.54 -15.54
CA LEU A 83 37.29 16.48 -16.64
C LEU A 83 36.32 17.65 -16.49
N LYS A 84 35.08 17.42 -16.10
CA LYS A 84 34.11 18.48 -15.84
C LYS A 84 34.57 19.41 -14.72
N ARG A 85 35.06 18.85 -13.62
CA ARG A 85 35.58 19.62 -12.48
C ARG A 85 36.82 20.45 -12.89
N GLN A 86 37.69 19.91 -13.75
CA GLN A 86 38.82 20.65 -14.30
C GLN A 86 38.34 21.78 -15.22
N ALA A 87 37.33 21.54 -16.05
CA ALA A 87 36.77 22.58 -16.92
C ALA A 87 36.15 23.74 -16.13
N ASP A 88 35.54 23.46 -14.98
CA ASP A 88 34.93 24.45 -14.09
C ASP A 88 36.00 25.28 -13.32
N THR A 89 37.22 24.77 -13.18
CA THR A 89 38.31 25.42 -12.41
C THR A 89 39.35 26.15 -13.26
N VAL A 90 39.47 25.80 -14.53
CA VAL A 90 40.50 26.38 -15.42
C VAL A 90 39.90 27.47 -16.31
N SER A 91 40.38 28.69 -16.14
CA SER A 91 39.96 29.88 -16.92
C SER A 91 40.61 29.98 -18.30
N GLY A 92 40.87 28.86 -19.00
CA GLY A 92 41.50 28.87 -20.34
C GLY A 92 41.18 27.61 -21.12
N ASN A 93 41.20 27.66 -22.44
CA ASN A 93 41.00 26.57 -23.43
C ASN A 93 40.07 25.41 -23.00
N THR A 94 38.87 25.77 -22.58
CA THR A 94 37.82 24.80 -22.14
C THR A 94 37.23 24.00 -23.30
N GLU A 95 37.42 24.43 -24.55
CA GLU A 95 36.88 23.78 -25.76
C GLU A 95 37.38 22.33 -25.92
N LEU A 96 38.67 22.08 -25.71
CA LEU A 96 39.22 20.71 -25.78
C LEU A 96 38.71 19.81 -24.68
N LEU A 97 38.53 20.34 -23.45
CA LEU A 97 37.97 19.62 -22.35
C LEU A 97 36.48 19.28 -22.58
N LEU A 98 35.71 20.24 -23.09
CA LEU A 98 34.31 20.03 -23.43
C LEU A 98 34.15 19.01 -24.57
N ALA A 99 34.98 19.06 -25.61
CA ALA A 99 34.97 18.07 -26.69
C ALA A 99 35.30 16.66 -26.15
N GLY A 100 36.26 16.54 -25.23
CA GLY A 100 36.61 15.28 -24.58
C GLY A 100 35.47 14.73 -23.68
N ILE A 101 34.77 15.62 -22.97
CA ILE A 101 33.58 15.25 -22.17
C ILE A 101 32.47 14.77 -23.10
N GLU A 102 32.19 15.48 -24.20
CA GLU A 102 31.14 15.09 -25.15
C GLU A 102 31.40 13.73 -25.78
N GLN A 103 32.65 13.49 -26.24
CA GLN A 103 33.02 12.19 -26.79
C GLN A 103 32.83 11.07 -25.80
N LYS A 104 33.31 11.23 -24.56
CA LYS A 104 33.17 10.19 -23.51
C LYS A 104 31.72 10.01 -23.06
N THR A 105 30.92 11.06 -23.07
CA THR A 105 29.48 10.99 -22.76
C THR A 105 28.72 10.16 -23.80
N LYS A 106 29.03 10.32 -25.08
CA LYS A 106 28.45 9.49 -26.16
C LYS A 106 28.76 8.00 -25.99
N GLU A 107 29.96 7.66 -25.51
CA GLU A 107 30.31 6.26 -25.24
C GLU A 107 29.47 5.64 -24.11
N ILE A 108 29.02 6.44 -23.14
CA ILE A 108 28.22 6.00 -21.99
C ILE A 108 26.72 6.05 -22.30
N GLU A 109 26.27 6.87 -23.23
CA GLU A 109 24.87 7.01 -23.61
C GLU A 109 24.24 5.68 -24.07
N LEU A 110 25.04 4.78 -24.62
CA LEU A 110 24.60 3.44 -25.04
C LEU A 110 24.36 2.48 -23.87
N VAL A 111 24.75 2.83 -22.65
CA VAL A 111 24.59 1.95 -21.48
C VAL A 111 23.14 2.05 -20.98
N PRO A 112 22.40 0.94 -20.90
CA PRO A 112 21.02 0.93 -20.45
C PRO A 112 20.94 1.05 -18.92
N PHE A 113 21.21 2.23 -18.37
CA PHE A 113 21.18 2.47 -16.90
C PHE A 113 19.87 2.07 -16.23
N LYS A 114 18.75 2.07 -16.97
CA LYS A 114 17.45 1.58 -16.46
C LYS A 114 17.49 0.08 -16.12
N ALA A 115 18.38 -0.70 -16.73
CA ALA A 115 18.53 -2.13 -16.45
C ALA A 115 19.20 -2.38 -15.09
N ALA A 116 19.89 -1.37 -14.52
CA ALA A 116 20.44 -1.45 -13.15
C ALA A 116 19.36 -1.50 -12.07
N ILE A 117 18.13 -1.10 -12.37
CA ILE A 117 17.03 -1.15 -11.41
C ILE A 117 16.45 -2.57 -11.42
N ASP A 118 16.95 -3.40 -10.52
CA ASP A 118 16.45 -4.78 -10.38
C ASP A 118 15.19 -4.83 -9.50
N PHE A 119 14.03 -4.97 -10.15
CA PHE A 119 12.75 -5.19 -9.48
C PHE A 119 12.49 -6.66 -9.15
N SER A 120 13.38 -7.59 -9.55
CA SER A 120 13.16 -9.04 -9.36
C SER A 120 13.10 -9.40 -7.88
N GLY A 121 13.86 -8.69 -7.04
CA GLY A 121 13.82 -8.84 -5.59
C GLY A 121 12.44 -8.62 -4.98
N ASN A 122 11.57 -7.84 -5.63
CA ASN A 122 10.22 -7.57 -5.14
C ASN A 122 9.19 -8.66 -5.51
N LYS A 123 9.50 -9.53 -6.48
CA LYS A 123 8.59 -10.62 -6.89
C LYS A 123 8.27 -11.59 -5.76
N LYS A 124 9.22 -11.83 -4.84
CA LYS A 124 9.00 -12.67 -3.67
C LYS A 124 7.90 -12.13 -2.74
N TYR A 125 7.72 -10.81 -2.69
CA TYR A 125 6.70 -10.17 -1.85
C TYR A 125 5.33 -10.14 -2.51
N LEU A 126 5.26 -10.29 -3.84
CA LEU A 126 4.01 -10.31 -4.59
C LEU A 126 3.08 -11.42 -4.11
N ARG A 127 3.60 -12.62 -3.82
CA ARG A 127 2.81 -13.74 -3.30
C ARG A 127 2.11 -13.42 -1.98
N TYR A 128 2.74 -12.64 -1.10
CA TYR A 128 2.13 -12.24 0.18
C TYR A 128 1.02 -11.20 0.01
N ALA A 129 1.02 -10.46 -1.08
CA ALA A 129 -0.07 -9.56 -1.43
C ALA A 129 -1.18 -10.28 -2.20
N LEU A 130 -0.82 -11.27 -3.02
CA LEU A 130 -1.73 -11.97 -3.92
C LEU A 130 -2.67 -12.91 -3.16
N VAL A 131 -2.20 -13.57 -2.10
CA VAL A 131 -3.04 -14.46 -1.28
C VAL A 131 -4.24 -13.72 -0.67
N PRO A 132 -4.08 -12.65 0.13
CA PRO A 132 -5.23 -11.94 0.69
C PRO A 132 -6.07 -11.23 -0.38
N ALA A 133 -5.47 -10.81 -1.50
CA ALA A 133 -6.23 -10.25 -2.62
C ALA A 133 -7.14 -11.28 -3.28
N LEU A 134 -6.66 -12.51 -3.44
CA LEU A 134 -7.45 -13.61 -3.99
C LEU A 134 -8.59 -14.01 -3.04
N ILE A 135 -8.32 -14.07 -1.74
CA ILE A 135 -9.37 -14.32 -0.71
C ILE A 135 -10.44 -13.22 -0.78
N LEU A 136 -10.04 -11.95 -0.85
CA LEU A 136 -10.99 -10.84 -0.99
C LEU A 136 -11.84 -10.98 -2.24
N LEU A 137 -11.22 -11.30 -3.38
CA LEU A 137 -11.91 -11.47 -4.65
C LEU A 137 -12.93 -12.62 -4.57
N VAL A 138 -12.54 -13.75 -4.00
CA VAL A 138 -13.45 -14.89 -3.79
C VAL A 138 -14.63 -14.48 -2.90
N LEU A 139 -14.39 -13.78 -1.79
CA LEU A 139 -15.45 -13.33 -0.89
C LEU A 139 -16.38 -12.31 -1.56
N LEU A 140 -15.85 -11.40 -2.37
CA LEU A 140 -16.67 -10.42 -3.10
C LEU A 140 -17.58 -11.07 -4.15
N VAL A 141 -17.17 -12.20 -4.73
CA VAL A 141 -17.95 -12.92 -5.73
C VAL A 141 -18.90 -13.92 -5.07
N ALA A 142 -18.42 -14.73 -4.12
CA ALA A 142 -19.18 -15.81 -3.52
C ALA A 142 -20.10 -15.36 -2.38
N ALA A 143 -19.69 -14.37 -1.61
CA ALA A 143 -20.42 -13.87 -0.44
C ALA A 143 -20.19 -12.37 -0.20
N PRO A 144 -20.67 -11.50 -1.10
CA PRO A 144 -20.43 -10.06 -1.03
C PRO A 144 -20.99 -9.41 0.26
N SER A 145 -22.04 -9.97 0.83
CA SER A 145 -22.65 -9.51 2.09
C SER A 145 -21.65 -9.57 3.26
N ILE A 146 -20.80 -10.60 3.32
CA ILE A 146 -19.80 -10.73 4.38
C ILE A 146 -18.89 -9.49 4.45
N ILE A 147 -18.41 -9.04 3.31
CA ILE A 147 -17.52 -7.86 3.26
C ILE A 147 -18.29 -6.57 3.37
N ARG A 148 -19.40 -6.45 2.61
CA ARG A 148 -20.18 -5.21 2.55
C ARG A 148 -20.82 -4.86 3.88
N ASP A 149 -21.52 -5.83 4.49
CA ASP A 149 -22.30 -5.58 5.72
C ASP A 149 -21.36 -5.41 6.92
N SER A 150 -20.31 -6.24 7.02
CA SER A 150 -19.32 -6.10 8.09
C SER A 150 -18.55 -4.78 7.99
N THR A 151 -18.13 -4.38 6.79
CA THR A 151 -17.48 -3.08 6.59
C THR A 151 -18.42 -1.93 6.96
N ASN A 152 -19.69 -2.01 6.56
CA ASN A 152 -20.68 -1.01 6.91
C ASN A 152 -20.86 -0.91 8.43
N ARG A 153 -20.93 -2.03 9.12
CA ARG A 153 -21.01 -2.09 10.60
C ARG A 153 -19.76 -1.53 11.29
N LEU A 154 -18.57 -1.83 10.74
CA LEU A 154 -17.30 -1.30 11.27
C LEU A 154 -17.19 0.23 11.10
N ILE A 155 -17.72 0.78 10.01
CA ILE A 155 -17.71 2.23 9.78
C ILE A 155 -18.76 2.94 10.64
N HIS A 156 -19.98 2.38 10.73
CA HIS A 156 -21.08 2.96 11.50
C HIS A 156 -21.09 2.41 12.93
N THR A 157 -20.03 2.73 13.69
CA THR A 157 -19.80 2.20 15.04
C THR A 157 -20.89 2.55 16.06
N HIS A 158 -21.64 3.63 15.85
CA HIS A 158 -22.68 4.10 16.79
C HIS A 158 -24.00 3.33 16.68
N GLN A 159 -24.21 2.54 15.61
CA GLN A 159 -25.43 1.78 15.43
C GLN A 159 -25.33 0.42 16.14
N VAL A 160 -26.41 0.05 16.84
CA VAL A 160 -26.54 -1.29 17.41
C VAL A 160 -27.07 -2.21 16.32
N TYR A 161 -26.34 -3.26 16.00
CA TYR A 161 -26.74 -4.28 15.07
C TYR A 161 -27.00 -5.57 15.84
N GLU A 162 -28.22 -6.02 15.81
CA GLU A 162 -28.60 -7.30 16.38
C GLU A 162 -28.46 -8.40 15.34
N ARG A 163 -28.18 -9.62 15.82
CA ARG A 163 -28.16 -10.79 14.95
C ARG A 163 -29.57 -11.07 14.46
N GLU A 164 -29.73 -11.25 13.16
CA GLU A 164 -31.03 -11.65 12.61
C GLU A 164 -31.49 -12.96 13.25
N ALA A 165 -32.74 -12.97 13.71
CA ALA A 165 -33.32 -14.21 14.27
C ALA A 165 -33.41 -15.25 13.15
N PRO A 166 -33.09 -16.52 13.45
CA PRO A 166 -33.12 -17.61 12.47
C PRO A 166 -34.54 -17.97 12.00
N PHE A 167 -35.54 -17.20 12.39
CA PHE A 167 -36.95 -17.39 12.06
C PHE A 167 -37.61 -16.06 11.72
N HIS A 168 -38.57 -16.11 10.81
CA HIS A 168 -39.41 -15.01 10.48
C HIS A 168 -40.80 -15.25 11.01
N PHE A 169 -41.37 -14.24 11.70
CA PHE A 169 -42.78 -14.29 12.08
C PHE A 169 -43.61 -13.98 10.84
N VAL A 170 -44.47 -14.94 10.46
CA VAL A 170 -45.48 -14.69 9.45
C VAL A 170 -46.79 -14.43 10.18
N VAL A 171 -47.19 -13.16 10.23
CA VAL A 171 -48.50 -12.79 10.80
C VAL A 171 -49.56 -13.09 9.76
N ASN A 172 -50.50 -13.94 10.09
CA ASN A 172 -51.64 -14.19 9.22
C ASN A 172 -52.59 -13.02 9.27
N THR A 173 -52.53 -12.18 8.22
CA THR A 173 -53.32 -10.95 8.12
C THR A 173 -54.81 -11.18 7.91
N ASN A 174 -55.27 -12.43 7.76
CA ASN A 174 -56.70 -12.72 7.64
C ASN A 174 -57.43 -12.73 9.00
N ALA A 175 -56.73 -12.67 10.13
CA ALA A 175 -57.28 -12.52 11.45
C ALA A 175 -57.21 -11.06 11.91
N PRO A 176 -58.23 -10.51 12.58
CA PRO A 176 -58.16 -9.19 13.14
C PRO A 176 -57.03 -9.09 14.20
N LEU A 177 -56.07 -8.17 13.94
CA LEU A 177 -54.94 -7.91 14.86
C LEU A 177 -55.36 -7.04 16.07
N SER A 178 -56.61 -7.01 16.40
CA SER A 178 -57.15 -6.24 17.52
C SER A 178 -57.99 -7.15 18.42
N VAL A 179 -57.73 -7.07 19.71
CA VAL A 179 -58.47 -7.81 20.75
C VAL A 179 -59.11 -6.80 21.70
N VAL A 180 -60.25 -7.13 22.22
CA VAL A 180 -60.92 -6.32 23.23
C VAL A 180 -60.05 -6.30 24.49
N GLN A 181 -59.96 -5.17 25.17
CA GLN A 181 -59.18 -5.04 26.41
C GLN A 181 -59.58 -6.16 27.39
N TYR A 182 -58.55 -6.90 27.88
CA TYR A 182 -58.64 -8.12 28.69
C TYR A 182 -59.06 -9.39 27.94
N GLY A 183 -59.11 -9.42 26.61
CA GLY A 183 -59.30 -10.64 25.84
C GLY A 183 -57.97 -11.31 25.51
N ASP A 184 -57.98 -12.66 25.35
CA ASP A 184 -56.82 -13.39 24.91
C ASP A 184 -56.61 -13.27 23.41
N PHE A 185 -55.37 -13.15 22.98
CA PHE A 185 -54.99 -13.12 21.58
C PHE A 185 -54.25 -14.40 21.20
N ASP A 186 -54.89 -15.25 20.43
CA ASP A 186 -54.28 -16.48 19.93
C ASP A 186 -53.31 -16.18 18.77
N LEU A 187 -52.03 -16.37 19.04
CA LEU A 187 -50.99 -16.36 18.02
C LEU A 187 -50.85 -17.79 17.44
N GLN A 188 -51.22 -17.95 16.17
CA GLN A 188 -50.99 -19.20 15.42
C GLN A 188 -49.77 -19.07 14.50
#